data_5ccc2ff216aeeb934bc869c9c50ab839
#
_entry.id   5ccc2ff216aeeb934bc869c9c50ab839
#
_cell.length_a   1.000
_cell.length_b   1.000
_cell.length_c   1.000
_cell.angle_alpha   90.00
_cell.angle_beta   90.00
_cell.angle_gamma   90.00
#
_symmetry.space_group_name_H-M   'P 1'
#
loop_
_entity.id
_entity.type
_entity.pdbx_description
1 polymer ?
#
loop_
_entity_poly.entity_id
_entity_poly.type
_entity_poly.pdbx_seq_one_letter_code
_entity_poly.pdbx_strand_id
1 'polypeptide(L)'
;FMGNPSSMFGHTLLRLDPKDQKQLNLISYAVNYAATVTGSEGWSYAWKGLTGQYPGEYSLMPYYRKVKEYGDLESRDLWEYELALNEQETTFLVQHIWEMKHVQFPYYFISDNCAYRLLGLMDLVRPELNLQQQFKVASIPIETLKAVEQENLVADVVYRPALETQLLAQARQHGTALAKTAHQVAEAEPENVAAILQNYSQIDQAKILEMAYDDLYLKLIGRKIEAKIAQPRLRQILSLRSQINLEKQRQDVARPQVDPVQGHHARNFAVRTGEVQGEHFFELSHRQAYHDLLDPQGGFRTGTQLNFLEASVQYREDRLKL
;
A
#
# COMPACT_ATOMS: atom_id res chain seq x y z
N PHE A 1 -0.49 -4.96 1.01
CA PHE A 1 -0.16 -6.05 1.95
C PHE A 1 0.76 -7.03 1.24
N MET A 2 1.96 -7.21 1.72
CA MET A 2 2.96 -8.08 1.10
C MET A 2 3.78 -8.77 2.17
N GLY A 3 4.44 -9.86 1.80
CA GLY A 3 5.17 -10.79 2.65
C GLY A 3 6.33 -10.25 3.49
N ASN A 4 6.38 -8.96 3.77
CA ASN A 4 7.27 -8.39 4.76
C ASN A 4 6.47 -8.10 6.04
N PRO A 5 6.74 -8.79 7.16
CA PRO A 5 6.01 -8.60 8.41
C PRO A 5 5.99 -7.15 8.92
N SER A 6 7.04 -6.36 8.66
CA SER A 6 7.11 -4.97 9.11
C SER A 6 6.17 -4.01 8.37
N SER A 7 5.65 -4.41 7.21
CA SER A 7 4.72 -3.61 6.41
C SER A 7 3.41 -4.32 6.10
N MET A 8 3.14 -5.42 6.81
CA MET A 8 1.93 -6.24 6.62
C MET A 8 0.65 -5.43 6.89
N PHE A 9 0.71 -4.45 7.79
CA PHE A 9 -0.41 -3.58 8.18
C PHE A 9 -0.44 -2.25 7.44
N GLY A 10 0.30 -2.12 6.35
CA GLY A 10 0.51 -0.87 5.64
C GLY A 10 1.78 -0.15 6.13
N HIS A 11 2.09 0.95 5.46
CA HIS A 11 3.18 1.84 5.85
C HIS A 11 2.71 3.27 5.67
N THR A 12 3.05 4.12 6.62
CA THR A 12 2.71 5.54 6.60
C THR A 12 4.00 6.35 6.46
N LEU A 13 3.97 7.35 5.60
CA LEU A 13 5.03 8.34 5.45
C LEU A 13 4.42 9.73 5.33
N LEU A 14 5.20 10.76 5.63
CA LEU A 14 4.78 12.14 5.45
C LEU A 14 5.41 12.68 4.15
N ARG A 15 4.58 13.32 3.32
CA ARG A 15 5.02 13.99 2.10
C ARG A 15 5.11 15.49 2.35
N LEU A 16 6.20 16.10 1.90
CA LEU A 16 6.44 17.54 1.96
C LEU A 16 6.50 18.11 0.55
N ASP A 17 5.60 19.02 0.25
CA ASP A 17 5.52 19.69 -1.04
C ASP A 17 6.09 21.12 -0.98
N PRO A 18 6.86 21.53 -2.00
CA PRO A 18 7.23 22.94 -2.14
C PRO A 18 5.99 23.81 -2.37
N LYS A 19 5.92 24.98 -1.73
CA LYS A 19 4.77 25.89 -1.77
C LYS A 19 4.31 26.25 -3.19
N ASP A 20 5.26 26.44 -4.11
CA ASP A 20 4.98 26.96 -5.46
C ASP A 20 4.81 25.87 -6.52
N GLN A 21 4.79 24.59 -6.16
CA GLN A 21 4.86 23.48 -7.12
C GLN A 21 3.82 22.38 -6.90
N LYS A 22 2.58 22.77 -6.61
CA LYS A 22 1.47 21.82 -6.37
C LYS A 22 1.22 20.80 -7.49
N GLN A 23 1.70 21.05 -8.72
CA GLN A 23 1.49 20.14 -9.86
C GLN A 23 2.63 19.14 -10.11
N LEU A 24 3.83 19.34 -9.53
CA LEU A 24 4.99 18.49 -9.76
C LEU A 24 5.25 17.55 -8.59
N ASN A 25 4.29 16.68 -8.31
CA ASN A 25 4.31 15.72 -7.20
C ASN A 25 5.59 14.83 -7.14
N LEU A 26 6.34 14.72 -8.24
CA LEU A 26 7.54 13.89 -8.33
C LEU A 26 8.79 14.52 -7.70
N ILE A 27 8.80 15.84 -7.48
CA ILE A 27 9.93 16.55 -6.85
C ILE A 27 9.75 16.80 -5.37
N SER A 28 8.61 16.38 -4.80
CA SER A 28 8.33 16.41 -3.37
C SER A 28 9.27 15.49 -2.59
N TYR A 29 9.37 15.72 -1.28
CA TYR A 29 10.15 14.88 -0.39
C TYR A 29 9.23 14.00 0.46
N ALA A 30 9.69 12.78 0.74
CA ALA A 30 9.07 11.89 1.70
C ALA A 30 9.90 11.84 2.98
N VAL A 31 9.27 12.08 4.10
CA VAL A 31 9.79 11.78 5.44
C VAL A 31 9.32 10.39 5.80
N ASN A 32 10.25 9.49 5.99
CA ASN A 32 10.00 8.11 6.33
C ASN A 32 10.63 7.81 7.68
N TYR A 33 9.89 7.18 8.58
CA TYR A 33 10.43 6.61 9.80
C TYR A 33 10.43 5.09 9.68
N ALA A 34 11.58 4.47 9.79
CA ALA A 34 11.72 3.03 9.58
C ALA A 34 12.81 2.42 10.47
N ALA A 35 12.67 1.12 10.73
CA ALA A 35 13.70 0.34 11.40
C ALA A 35 14.88 0.07 10.46
N THR A 36 16.09 0.22 10.97
CA THR A 36 17.30 -0.28 10.31
C THR A 36 17.50 -1.74 10.70
N VAL A 37 17.18 -2.66 9.79
CA VAL A 37 17.27 -4.10 10.01
C VAL A 37 18.58 -4.61 9.48
N THR A 38 19.43 -5.18 10.35
CA THR A 38 20.69 -5.79 9.97
C THR A 38 20.74 -7.26 10.39
N GLY A 39 20.94 -8.16 9.41
CA GLY A 39 21.37 -9.54 9.65
C GLY A 39 20.44 -10.45 10.44
N SER A 40 19.13 -10.21 10.46
CA SER A 40 18.17 -11.03 11.21
C SER A 40 17.17 -11.69 10.27
N GLU A 41 16.93 -13.00 10.46
CA GLU A 41 15.95 -13.76 9.69
C GLU A 41 15.02 -14.57 10.62
N GLY A 42 13.84 -14.90 10.12
CA GLY A 42 12.89 -15.77 10.80
C GLY A 42 12.44 -15.25 12.18
N TRP A 43 12.47 -16.10 13.18
CA TRP A 43 12.01 -15.78 14.54
C TRP A 43 12.82 -14.66 15.21
N SER A 44 14.12 -14.58 14.96
CA SER A 44 14.97 -13.52 15.49
C SER A 44 14.54 -12.14 15.00
N TYR A 45 14.13 -12.03 13.74
CA TYR A 45 13.58 -10.80 13.17
C TYR A 45 12.31 -10.36 13.90
N ALA A 46 11.35 -11.30 14.04
CA ALA A 46 10.09 -11.02 14.71
C ALA A 46 10.30 -10.62 16.18
N TRP A 47 11.11 -11.36 16.91
CA TRP A 47 11.41 -11.09 18.32
C TRP A 47 12.03 -9.72 18.53
N LYS A 48 13.07 -9.38 17.75
CA LYS A 48 13.73 -8.06 17.83
C LYS A 48 12.77 -6.92 17.49
N GLY A 49 11.91 -7.10 16.50
CA GLY A 49 10.89 -6.12 16.14
C GLY A 49 9.79 -5.94 17.20
N LEU A 50 9.42 -7.01 17.89
CA LEU A 50 8.44 -6.93 18.99
C LEU A 50 9.04 -6.33 20.26
N THR A 51 10.33 -6.49 20.50
CA THR A 51 11.03 -6.05 21.72
C THR A 51 11.80 -4.72 21.56
N GLY A 52 11.67 -4.04 20.40
CA GLY A 52 12.29 -2.73 20.19
C GLY A 52 13.81 -2.76 20.02
N GLN A 53 14.39 -3.88 19.58
CA GLN A 53 15.84 -4.00 19.42
C GLN A 53 16.37 -3.45 18.10
N TYR A 54 15.51 -3.02 17.19
CA TYR A 54 15.92 -2.31 15.98
C TYR A 54 15.96 -0.81 16.24
N PRO A 55 17.02 -0.09 15.83
CA PRO A 55 17.00 1.35 15.79
C PRO A 55 16.06 1.82 14.67
N GLY A 56 15.14 2.72 15.01
CA GLY A 56 14.31 3.45 14.07
C GLY A 56 14.82 4.87 13.91
N GLU A 57 14.83 5.38 12.70
CA GLU A 57 15.27 6.74 12.40
C GLU A 57 14.42 7.40 11.32
N TYR A 58 14.39 8.74 11.36
CA TYR A 58 13.79 9.52 10.28
C TYR A 58 14.75 9.62 9.10
N SER A 59 14.23 9.38 7.90
CA SER A 59 14.97 9.56 6.64
C SER A 59 14.19 10.46 5.70
N LEU A 60 14.90 11.35 5.01
CA LEU A 60 14.35 12.25 4.01
C LEU A 60 14.82 11.78 2.64
N MET A 61 13.89 11.58 1.72
CA MET A 61 14.20 11.10 0.37
C MET A 61 13.23 11.70 -0.66
N PRO A 62 13.62 11.75 -1.95
CA PRO A 62 12.69 12.17 -3.01
C PRO A 62 11.46 11.27 -3.05
N TYR A 63 10.26 11.86 -3.05
CA TYR A 63 8.99 11.14 -2.99
C TYR A 63 8.80 10.15 -4.15
N TYR A 64 9.27 10.50 -5.36
CA TYR A 64 9.18 9.60 -6.53
C TYR A 64 9.81 8.22 -6.30
N ARG A 65 10.82 8.12 -5.42
CA ARG A 65 11.41 6.81 -5.05
C ARG A 65 10.40 5.94 -4.34
N LYS A 66 9.60 6.51 -3.43
CA LYS A 66 8.55 5.78 -2.73
C LYS A 66 7.37 5.44 -3.62
N VAL A 67 7.01 6.33 -4.55
CA VAL A 67 6.00 6.02 -5.57
C VAL A 67 6.41 4.81 -6.40
N LYS A 68 7.67 4.76 -6.86
CA LYS A 68 8.20 3.60 -7.60
C LYS A 68 8.29 2.34 -6.75
N GLU A 69 8.79 2.46 -5.52
CA GLU A 69 8.92 1.33 -4.59
C GLU A 69 7.54 0.70 -4.33
N TYR A 70 6.56 1.49 -3.93
CA TYR A 70 5.23 0.96 -3.60
C TYR A 70 4.38 0.68 -4.83
N GLY A 71 4.30 1.63 -5.76
CA GLY A 71 3.43 1.53 -6.94
C GLY A 71 3.90 0.51 -7.96
N ASP A 72 5.20 0.50 -8.23
CA ASP A 72 5.77 -0.36 -9.28
C ASP A 72 6.26 -1.70 -8.69
N LEU A 73 7.16 -1.66 -7.67
CA LEU A 73 7.82 -2.88 -7.16
C LEU A 73 6.92 -3.71 -6.25
N GLU A 74 6.17 -3.07 -5.34
CA GLU A 74 5.33 -3.75 -4.37
C GLU A 74 3.88 -3.85 -4.82
N SER A 75 3.54 -3.25 -5.96
CA SER A 75 2.18 -3.24 -6.52
C SER A 75 1.13 -2.78 -5.49
N ARG A 76 1.44 -1.74 -4.72
CA ARG A 76 0.55 -1.15 -3.72
C ARG A 76 -0.02 0.15 -4.22
N ASP A 77 -1.32 0.29 -4.10
CA ASP A 77 -1.98 1.57 -4.27
C ASP A 77 -1.54 2.54 -3.16
N LEU A 78 -1.39 3.81 -3.51
CA LEU A 78 -1.05 4.88 -2.58
C LEU A 78 -2.28 5.78 -2.38
N TRP A 79 -2.53 6.10 -1.11
CA TRP A 79 -3.52 7.08 -0.71
C TRP A 79 -2.80 8.22 -0.04
N GLU A 80 -2.95 9.42 -0.57
CA GLU A 80 -2.35 10.64 -0.06
C GLU A 80 -3.44 11.47 0.61
N TYR A 81 -3.24 11.78 1.88
CA TYR A 81 -4.14 12.60 2.69
C TYR A 81 -3.46 13.94 2.93
N GLU A 82 -3.97 15.00 2.29
CA GLU A 82 -3.44 16.35 2.46
C GLU A 82 -3.81 16.84 3.86
N LEU A 83 -2.78 17.23 4.62
CA LEU A 83 -2.98 17.73 5.98
C LEU A 83 -3.36 19.21 5.99
N ALA A 84 -4.37 19.56 6.77
CA ALA A 84 -4.83 20.94 7.00
C ALA A 84 -3.90 21.70 7.94
N LEU A 85 -2.59 21.75 7.63
CA LEU A 85 -1.59 22.49 8.36
C LEU A 85 -1.34 23.85 7.71
N ASN A 86 -1.16 24.89 8.52
CA ASN A 86 -0.76 26.19 8.02
C ASN A 86 0.76 26.25 7.77
N GLU A 87 1.23 27.36 7.21
CA GLU A 87 2.63 27.53 6.84
C GLU A 87 3.58 27.55 8.06
N GLN A 88 3.15 28.11 9.18
CA GLN A 88 3.94 28.15 10.42
C GLN A 88 4.08 26.76 11.02
N GLU A 89 3.00 26.00 11.10
CA GLU A 89 2.96 24.61 11.55
C GLU A 89 3.86 23.72 10.67
N THR A 90 3.75 23.86 9.34
CA THR A 90 4.57 23.11 8.39
C THR A 90 6.05 23.46 8.53
N THR A 91 6.39 24.74 8.67
CA THR A 91 7.77 25.20 8.85
C THR A 91 8.36 24.65 10.15
N PHE A 92 7.62 24.71 11.25
CA PHE A 92 8.06 24.17 12.53
C PHE A 92 8.28 22.66 12.48
N LEU A 93 7.36 21.93 11.83
CA LEU A 93 7.48 20.50 11.62
C LEU A 93 8.74 20.14 10.81
N VAL A 94 9.02 20.86 9.73
CA VAL A 94 10.23 20.64 8.90
C VAL A 94 11.50 20.92 9.70
N GLN A 95 11.55 21.98 10.51
CA GLN A 95 12.68 22.29 11.37
C GLN A 95 12.91 21.18 12.40
N HIS A 96 11.84 20.69 13.03
CA HIS A 96 11.94 19.57 13.98
C HIS A 96 12.45 18.28 13.31
N ILE A 97 11.94 17.92 12.14
CA ILE A 97 12.43 16.77 11.38
C ILE A 97 13.92 16.90 11.06
N TRP A 98 14.37 18.12 10.76
CA TRP A 98 15.79 18.40 10.52
C TRP A 98 16.66 18.18 11.76
N GLU A 99 16.19 18.61 12.92
CA GLU A 99 16.87 18.39 14.22
C GLU A 99 16.91 16.90 14.60
N MET A 100 15.84 16.17 14.25
CA MET A 100 15.74 14.72 14.50
C MET A 100 16.61 13.87 13.56
N LYS A 101 17.26 14.46 12.57
CA LYS A 101 18.19 13.77 11.70
C LYS A 101 19.30 13.12 12.52
N HIS A 102 19.53 11.84 12.35
CA HIS A 102 20.49 11.00 13.08
C HIS A 102 20.08 10.63 14.53
N VAL A 103 18.91 11.03 15.00
CA VAL A 103 18.39 10.56 16.28
C VAL A 103 17.74 9.20 16.06
N GLN A 104 18.12 8.22 16.90
CA GLN A 104 17.60 6.86 16.83
C GLN A 104 16.74 6.56 18.04
N PHE A 105 15.63 5.86 17.82
CA PHE A 105 14.73 5.39 18.86
C PHE A 105 14.56 3.88 18.75
N PRO A 106 14.20 3.16 19.82
CA PRO A 106 13.74 1.79 19.70
C PRO A 106 12.51 1.72 18.80
N TYR A 107 12.54 0.82 17.80
CA TYR A 107 11.44 0.62 16.88
C TYR A 107 10.66 -0.65 17.24
N TYR A 108 9.39 -0.49 17.57
CA TYR A 108 8.48 -1.60 17.88
C TYR A 108 7.50 -1.81 16.74
N PHE A 109 7.42 -3.04 16.20
CA PHE A 109 6.56 -3.32 15.05
C PHE A 109 5.07 -3.04 15.30
N ILE A 110 4.62 -3.18 16.54
CA ILE A 110 3.21 -3.06 16.88
C ILE A 110 2.86 -1.68 17.48
N SER A 111 3.69 -1.12 18.35
CA SER A 111 3.34 0.06 19.13
C SER A 111 4.05 1.32 18.67
N ASP A 112 5.38 1.38 18.75
CA ASP A 112 6.19 2.55 18.42
C ASP A 112 6.82 2.38 17.04
N ASN A 113 6.00 2.44 16.01
CA ASN A 113 6.35 2.25 14.60
C ASN A 113 6.27 3.57 13.80
N CYS A 114 6.33 3.45 12.46
CA CYS A 114 6.25 4.61 11.57
C CYS A 114 4.99 5.46 11.78
N ALA A 115 3.84 4.82 11.94
CA ALA A 115 2.58 5.54 12.10
C ALA A 115 2.51 6.28 13.45
N TYR A 116 2.93 5.64 14.55
CA TYR A 116 3.00 6.27 15.87
C TYR A 116 3.90 7.49 15.90
N ARG A 117 5.08 7.40 15.27
CA ARG A 117 6.03 8.51 15.21
C ARG A 117 5.53 9.68 14.36
N LEU A 118 4.76 9.41 13.31
CA LEU A 118 4.13 10.47 12.54
C LEU A 118 3.00 11.17 13.32
N LEU A 119 2.25 10.44 14.16
CA LEU A 119 1.31 11.10 15.10
C LEU A 119 2.03 12.07 16.03
N GLY A 120 3.22 11.70 16.54
CA GLY A 120 4.03 12.58 17.35
C GLY A 120 4.45 13.88 16.65
N LEU A 121 4.64 13.84 15.32
CA LEU A 121 4.87 15.06 14.54
C LEU A 121 3.60 15.94 14.48
N MET A 122 2.41 15.36 14.48
CA MET A 122 1.15 16.12 14.55
C MET A 122 0.92 16.70 15.94
N ASP A 123 1.15 15.90 16.98
CA ASP A 123 1.08 16.38 18.39
C ASP A 123 2.11 17.48 18.68
N LEU A 124 3.23 17.51 17.98
CA LEU A 124 4.23 18.57 18.10
C LEU A 124 3.68 19.94 17.66
N VAL A 125 2.93 19.96 16.55
CA VAL A 125 2.38 21.21 16.00
C VAL A 125 1.01 21.57 16.57
N ARG A 126 0.27 20.57 17.06
CA ARG A 126 -1.03 20.71 17.73
C ARG A 126 -1.12 19.84 18.99
N PRO A 127 -0.46 20.25 20.09
CA PRO A 127 -0.36 19.43 21.30
C PRO A 127 -1.71 19.08 21.95
N GLU A 128 -2.72 19.90 21.71
CA GLU A 128 -4.08 19.69 22.21
C GLU A 128 -4.76 18.42 21.69
N LEU A 129 -4.31 17.89 20.55
CA LEU A 129 -4.91 16.69 19.92
C LEU A 129 -4.54 15.40 20.66
N ASN A 130 -3.35 15.33 21.25
CA ASN A 130 -2.88 14.16 22.00
C ASN A 130 -3.06 12.84 21.26
N LEU A 131 -2.78 12.81 19.97
CA LEU A 131 -3.04 11.65 19.07
C LEU A 131 -2.28 10.41 19.52
N GLN A 132 -1.00 10.54 19.91
CA GLN A 132 -0.20 9.41 20.39
C GLN A 132 -0.80 8.74 21.63
N GLN A 133 -1.47 9.48 22.51
CA GLN A 133 -2.09 8.94 23.71
C GLN A 133 -3.20 7.92 23.42
N GLN A 134 -3.80 7.97 22.25
CA GLN A 134 -4.84 7.05 21.81
C GLN A 134 -4.28 5.64 21.47
N PHE A 135 -2.95 5.54 21.24
CA PHE A 135 -2.30 4.33 20.69
C PHE A 135 -1.23 3.73 21.62
N LYS A 136 -1.51 3.64 22.92
CA LYS A 136 -0.53 3.15 23.92
C LYS A 136 -0.12 1.68 23.76
N VAL A 137 -0.99 0.84 23.17
CA VAL A 137 -0.78 -0.60 23.07
C VAL A 137 -0.38 -1.02 21.67
N ALA A 138 -1.05 -0.47 20.66
CA ALA A 138 -0.79 -0.81 19.27
C ALA A 138 -1.15 0.37 18.38
N SER A 139 -0.29 0.68 17.42
CA SER A 139 -0.48 1.72 16.41
C SER A 139 -0.50 1.10 15.02
N ILE A 140 -1.69 0.68 14.59
CA ILE A 140 -1.90 0.16 13.26
C ILE A 140 -2.06 1.35 12.30
N PRO A 141 -1.32 1.42 11.18
CA PRO A 141 -1.31 2.59 10.30
C PRO A 141 -2.68 3.11 9.89
N ILE A 142 -3.62 2.23 9.58
CA ILE A 142 -4.97 2.66 9.21
C ILE A 142 -5.75 3.29 10.40
N GLU A 143 -5.57 2.78 11.60
CA GLU A 143 -6.23 3.34 12.78
C GLU A 143 -5.65 4.71 13.15
N THR A 144 -4.34 4.89 12.99
CA THR A 144 -3.71 6.21 13.21
C THR A 144 -4.20 7.24 12.21
N LEU A 145 -4.42 6.84 10.96
CA LEU A 145 -4.97 7.70 9.92
C LEU A 145 -6.43 8.07 10.19
N LYS A 146 -7.25 7.13 10.68
CA LYS A 146 -8.62 7.40 11.13
C LYS A 146 -8.66 8.45 12.26
N ALA A 147 -7.73 8.37 13.21
CA ALA A 147 -7.63 9.37 14.28
C ALA A 147 -7.29 10.76 13.72
N VAL A 148 -6.38 10.85 12.76
CA VAL A 148 -6.05 12.11 12.08
C VAL A 148 -7.26 12.70 11.34
N GLU A 149 -8.06 11.85 10.67
CA GLU A 149 -9.28 12.28 9.98
C GLU A 149 -10.36 12.75 10.98
N GLN A 150 -10.55 12.01 12.08
CA GLN A 150 -11.54 12.36 13.12
C GLN A 150 -11.29 13.74 13.75
N GLU A 151 -10.03 14.15 13.83
CA GLU A 151 -9.64 15.48 14.30
C GLU A 151 -9.70 16.57 13.20
N ASN A 152 -10.29 16.27 12.04
CA ASN A 152 -10.43 17.18 10.90
C ASN A 152 -9.08 17.73 10.40
N LEU A 153 -8.02 16.93 10.50
CA LEU A 153 -6.69 17.29 10.00
C LEU A 153 -6.51 16.98 8.50
N VAL A 154 -7.47 16.33 7.85
CA VAL A 154 -7.42 15.99 6.44
C VAL A 154 -8.21 17.02 5.62
N ALA A 155 -7.54 17.67 4.67
CA ALA A 155 -8.15 18.66 3.76
C ALA A 155 -8.58 18.04 2.43
N ASP A 156 -7.78 17.12 1.87
CA ASP A 156 -8.07 16.44 0.59
C ASP A 156 -7.45 15.05 0.57
N VAL A 157 -7.95 14.21 -0.34
CA VAL A 157 -7.49 12.82 -0.49
C VAL A 157 -7.24 12.50 -1.95
N VAL A 158 -6.02 12.12 -2.30
CA VAL A 158 -5.61 11.72 -3.65
C VAL A 158 -5.31 10.23 -3.68
N TYR A 159 -5.91 9.53 -4.65
CA TYR A 159 -5.67 8.13 -4.92
C TYR A 159 -4.71 7.95 -6.08
N ARG A 160 -3.66 7.13 -5.88
CA ARG A 160 -2.69 6.74 -6.89
C ARG A 160 -2.68 5.23 -7.05
N PRO A 161 -3.29 4.71 -8.13
CA PRO A 161 -3.28 3.27 -8.39
C PRO A 161 -1.87 2.78 -8.73
N ALA A 162 -1.53 1.62 -8.20
CA ALA A 162 -0.33 0.87 -8.58
C ALA A 162 -0.38 0.47 -10.05
N LEU A 163 0.77 0.19 -10.65
CA LEU A 163 0.84 -0.23 -12.05
C LEU A 163 0.02 -1.51 -12.32
N GLU A 164 0.05 -2.48 -11.38
CA GLU A 164 -0.77 -3.69 -11.50
C GLU A 164 -2.28 -3.38 -11.44
N THR A 165 -2.70 -2.47 -10.56
CA THR A 165 -4.10 -2.01 -10.47
C THR A 165 -4.52 -1.35 -11.79
N GLN A 166 -3.64 -0.54 -12.40
CA GLN A 166 -3.87 0.09 -13.69
C GLN A 166 -3.99 -0.96 -14.80
N LEU A 167 -3.11 -1.97 -14.84
CA LEU A 167 -3.15 -3.05 -15.84
C LEU A 167 -4.44 -3.88 -15.72
N LEU A 168 -4.84 -4.23 -14.49
CA LEU A 168 -6.09 -4.96 -14.25
C LEU A 168 -7.33 -4.14 -14.65
N ALA A 169 -7.31 -2.84 -14.41
CA ALA A 169 -8.39 -1.95 -14.84
C ALA A 169 -8.50 -1.88 -16.37
N GLN A 170 -7.38 -1.75 -17.06
CA GLN A 170 -7.33 -1.79 -18.53
C GLN A 170 -7.83 -3.15 -19.07
N ALA A 171 -7.42 -4.26 -18.47
CA ALA A 171 -7.86 -5.60 -18.88
C ALA A 171 -9.38 -5.78 -18.72
N ARG A 172 -9.96 -5.24 -17.64
CA ARG A 172 -11.43 -5.24 -17.46
C ARG A 172 -12.13 -4.36 -18.47
N GLN A 173 -11.60 -3.18 -18.76
CA GLN A 173 -12.19 -2.20 -19.68
C GLN A 173 -12.14 -2.67 -21.13
N HIS A 174 -11.00 -3.20 -21.58
CA HIS A 174 -10.79 -3.60 -22.98
C HIS A 174 -11.23 -5.04 -23.26
N GLY A 175 -11.52 -5.81 -22.23
CA GLY A 175 -12.01 -7.18 -22.30
C GLY A 175 -10.90 -8.24 -22.30
N THR A 176 -11.28 -9.43 -21.86
CA THR A 176 -10.36 -10.55 -21.63
C THR A 176 -9.64 -11.04 -22.89
N ALA A 177 -10.25 -10.88 -24.07
CA ALA A 177 -9.63 -11.27 -25.33
C ALA A 177 -8.38 -10.43 -25.63
N LEU A 178 -8.50 -9.08 -25.56
CA LEU A 178 -7.37 -8.18 -25.79
C LEU A 178 -6.31 -8.33 -24.69
N ALA A 179 -6.73 -8.55 -23.44
CA ALA A 179 -5.80 -8.77 -22.32
C ALA A 179 -4.98 -10.07 -22.50
N LYS A 180 -5.59 -11.16 -22.99
CA LYS A 180 -4.88 -12.39 -23.31
C LYS A 180 -3.88 -12.18 -24.45
N THR A 181 -4.28 -11.48 -25.51
CA THR A 181 -3.36 -11.14 -26.61
C THR A 181 -2.21 -10.24 -26.13
N ALA A 182 -2.48 -9.27 -25.25
CA ALA A 182 -1.44 -8.45 -24.66
C ALA A 182 -0.41 -9.29 -23.88
N HIS A 183 -0.87 -10.25 -23.09
CA HIS A 183 0.00 -11.21 -22.41
C HIS A 183 0.84 -12.04 -23.39
N GLN A 184 0.23 -12.53 -24.49
CA GLN A 184 0.96 -13.26 -25.54
C GLN A 184 2.04 -12.38 -26.19
N VAL A 185 1.73 -11.11 -26.48
CA VAL A 185 2.69 -10.13 -27.01
C VAL A 185 3.84 -9.87 -26.03
N ALA A 186 3.56 -9.76 -24.72
CA ALA A 186 4.56 -9.59 -23.69
C ALA A 186 5.56 -10.78 -23.60
N GLU A 187 5.11 -11.99 -23.94
CA GLU A 187 5.92 -13.21 -23.90
C GLU A 187 6.57 -13.56 -25.26
N ALA A 188 6.09 -12.96 -26.33
CA ALA A 188 6.58 -13.26 -27.68
C ALA A 188 8.02 -12.75 -27.90
N GLU A 189 8.75 -13.45 -28.79
CA GLU A 189 9.99 -12.92 -29.32
C GLU A 189 9.72 -11.68 -30.20
N PRO A 190 10.63 -10.69 -30.23
CA PRO A 190 10.42 -9.40 -30.89
C PRO A 190 9.94 -9.51 -32.34
N GLU A 191 10.48 -10.46 -33.11
CA GLU A 191 10.14 -10.68 -34.52
C GLU A 191 8.70 -11.18 -34.76
N ASN A 192 8.08 -11.81 -33.76
CA ASN A 192 6.77 -12.41 -33.86
C ASN A 192 5.63 -11.44 -33.49
N VAL A 193 5.92 -10.34 -32.82
CA VAL A 193 4.91 -9.40 -32.29
C VAL A 193 4.04 -8.83 -33.41
N ALA A 194 4.63 -8.44 -34.55
CA ALA A 194 3.91 -7.87 -35.68
C ALA A 194 2.90 -8.87 -36.27
N ALA A 195 3.25 -10.15 -36.34
CA ALA A 195 2.37 -11.20 -36.83
C ALA A 195 1.15 -11.45 -35.91
N ILE A 196 1.34 -11.35 -34.60
CA ILE A 196 0.23 -11.46 -33.64
C ILE A 196 -0.76 -10.29 -33.82
N LEU A 197 -0.27 -9.10 -34.14
CA LEU A 197 -1.07 -7.87 -34.20
C LEU A 197 -1.78 -7.67 -35.55
N GLN A 198 -1.39 -8.36 -36.63
CA GLN A 198 -1.83 -8.08 -37.99
C GLN A 198 -3.35 -8.08 -38.21
N ASN A 199 -4.09 -8.88 -37.41
CA ASN A 199 -5.54 -9.02 -37.54
C ASN A 199 -6.35 -8.08 -36.66
N TYR A 200 -5.68 -7.20 -35.91
CA TYR A 200 -6.34 -6.23 -35.01
C TYR A 200 -6.42 -4.85 -35.63
N SER A 201 -7.48 -4.10 -35.31
CA SER A 201 -7.58 -2.70 -35.65
C SER A 201 -6.44 -1.89 -35.02
N GLN A 202 -6.09 -0.72 -35.61
CA GLN A 202 -5.06 0.15 -35.03
C GLN A 202 -5.35 0.53 -33.55
N ILE A 203 -6.64 0.72 -33.21
CA ILE A 203 -7.07 1.02 -31.86
C ILE A 203 -6.80 -0.18 -30.93
N ASP A 204 -7.13 -1.39 -31.37
CA ASP A 204 -6.91 -2.58 -30.55
C ASP A 204 -5.43 -2.95 -30.48
N GLN A 205 -4.66 -2.72 -31.56
CA GLN A 205 -3.19 -2.83 -31.50
C GLN A 205 -2.58 -1.90 -30.46
N ALA A 206 -3.03 -0.64 -30.41
CA ALA A 206 -2.57 0.31 -29.40
C ALA A 206 -2.86 -0.16 -27.96
N LYS A 207 -4.10 -0.62 -27.71
CA LYS A 207 -4.51 -1.16 -26.39
C LYS A 207 -3.69 -2.40 -26.01
N ILE A 208 -3.51 -3.33 -26.96
CA ILE A 208 -2.72 -4.55 -26.73
C ILE A 208 -1.28 -4.20 -26.39
N LEU A 209 -0.65 -3.31 -27.16
CA LEU A 209 0.75 -2.91 -26.96
C LEU A 209 0.95 -2.17 -25.62
N GLU A 210 0.02 -1.31 -25.24
CA GLU A 210 0.08 -0.60 -23.95
C GLU A 210 -0.03 -1.59 -22.77
N MET A 211 -0.99 -2.52 -22.80
CA MET A 211 -1.12 -3.55 -21.77
C MET A 211 0.07 -4.54 -21.78
N ALA A 212 0.58 -4.91 -22.94
CA ALA A 212 1.74 -5.80 -23.06
C ALA A 212 3.01 -5.17 -22.48
N TYR A 213 3.19 -3.85 -22.70
CA TYR A 213 4.29 -3.11 -22.09
C TYR A 213 4.21 -3.14 -20.57
N ASP A 214 3.03 -2.85 -20.01
CA ASP A 214 2.83 -2.83 -18.56
C ASP A 214 3.02 -4.23 -17.93
N ASP A 215 2.50 -5.31 -18.57
CA ASP A 215 2.69 -6.69 -18.10
C ASP A 215 4.17 -7.09 -18.10
N LEU A 216 4.87 -6.83 -19.19
CA LEU A 216 6.30 -7.14 -19.30
C LEU A 216 7.16 -6.32 -18.35
N TYR A 217 6.82 -5.04 -18.17
CA TYR A 217 7.50 -4.15 -17.24
C TYR A 217 7.30 -4.61 -15.78
N LEU A 218 6.07 -5.00 -15.39
CA LEU A 218 5.80 -5.59 -14.08
C LEU A 218 6.59 -6.88 -13.84
N LYS A 219 6.70 -7.75 -14.84
CA LYS A 219 7.53 -8.97 -14.75
C LYS A 219 9.01 -8.63 -14.57
N LEU A 220 9.50 -7.62 -15.27
CA LEU A 220 10.90 -7.17 -15.17
C LEU A 220 11.24 -6.61 -13.79
N ILE A 221 10.44 -5.66 -13.29
CA ILE A 221 10.69 -5.05 -11.98
C ILE A 221 10.46 -6.04 -10.83
N GLY A 222 9.49 -6.94 -10.98
CA GLY A 222 9.23 -8.07 -10.06
C GLY A 222 10.27 -9.18 -10.12
N ARG A 223 11.34 -9.03 -10.94
CA ARG A 223 12.41 -10.02 -11.15
C ARG A 223 11.91 -11.41 -11.61
N LYS A 224 10.77 -11.45 -12.27
CA LYS A 224 10.20 -12.68 -12.86
C LYS A 224 10.80 -12.99 -14.24
N ILE A 225 11.49 -12.03 -14.84
CA ILE A 225 12.18 -12.14 -16.12
C ILE A 225 13.51 -11.36 -16.05
N GLU A 226 14.53 -11.87 -16.71
CA GLU A 226 15.83 -11.21 -16.76
C GLU A 226 15.80 -9.98 -17.68
N ALA A 227 16.53 -8.93 -17.29
CA ALA A 227 16.60 -7.68 -18.07
C ALA A 227 17.08 -7.88 -19.51
N LYS A 228 18.01 -8.80 -19.73
CA LYS A 228 18.54 -9.12 -21.07
C LYS A 228 17.46 -9.64 -22.03
N ILE A 229 16.43 -10.31 -21.51
CA ILE A 229 15.27 -10.82 -22.28
C ILE A 229 14.19 -9.75 -22.40
N ALA A 230 13.86 -9.09 -21.29
CA ALA A 230 12.76 -8.12 -21.25
C ALA A 230 13.04 -6.85 -22.05
N GLN A 231 14.27 -6.30 -21.99
CA GLN A 231 14.57 -5.01 -22.63
C GLN A 231 14.41 -4.99 -24.17
N PRO A 232 14.85 -6.00 -24.92
CA PRO A 232 14.58 -6.06 -26.37
C PRO A 232 13.09 -6.09 -26.68
N ARG A 233 12.30 -6.90 -25.94
CA ARG A 233 10.85 -7.00 -26.08
C ARG A 233 10.14 -5.69 -25.77
N LEU A 234 10.49 -5.02 -24.66
CA LEU A 234 9.95 -3.70 -24.30
C LEU A 234 10.23 -2.66 -25.41
N ARG A 235 11.46 -2.63 -25.96
CA ARG A 235 11.82 -1.73 -27.06
C ARG A 235 10.99 -2.00 -28.31
N GLN A 236 10.78 -3.28 -28.66
CA GLN A 236 9.95 -3.65 -29.80
C GLN A 236 8.50 -3.22 -29.63
N ILE A 237 7.91 -3.48 -28.44
CA ILE A 237 6.55 -3.05 -28.13
C ILE A 237 6.41 -1.53 -28.24
N LEU A 238 7.34 -0.76 -27.69
CA LEU A 238 7.35 0.70 -27.79
C LEU A 238 7.53 1.18 -29.21
N SER A 239 8.41 0.54 -29.98
CA SER A 239 8.63 0.87 -31.40
C SER A 239 7.35 0.70 -32.20
N LEU A 240 6.67 -0.44 -32.06
CA LEU A 240 5.40 -0.69 -32.75
C LEU A 240 4.29 0.27 -32.29
N ARG A 241 4.20 0.54 -30.98
CA ARG A 241 3.22 1.50 -30.43
C ARG A 241 3.44 2.91 -30.98
N SER A 242 4.70 3.35 -31.11
CA SER A 242 5.04 4.69 -31.64
C SER A 242 4.68 4.90 -33.10
N GLN A 243 4.51 3.83 -33.89
CA GLN A 243 4.07 3.89 -35.29
C GLN A 243 2.56 4.12 -35.43
N ILE A 244 1.80 3.89 -34.37
CA ILE A 244 0.36 4.09 -34.33
C ILE A 244 0.08 5.53 -33.89
N ASN A 245 -0.42 6.36 -34.82
CA ASN A 245 -0.73 7.76 -34.55
C ASN A 245 -2.09 7.91 -33.85
N LEU A 246 -2.15 7.41 -32.60
CA LEU A 246 -3.30 7.51 -31.72
C LEU A 246 -2.84 7.97 -30.34
N GLU A 247 -3.70 8.75 -29.67
CA GLU A 247 -3.49 9.09 -28.27
C GLU A 247 -3.38 7.83 -27.40
N LYS A 248 -2.85 8.01 -26.20
CA LYS A 248 -2.75 6.93 -25.22
C LYS A 248 -4.14 6.38 -24.91
N GLN A 249 -4.30 5.07 -25.03
CA GLN A 249 -5.58 4.38 -24.81
C GLN A 249 -5.86 4.04 -23.34
N ARG A 250 -4.87 4.29 -22.46
CA ARG A 250 -5.01 4.10 -21.01
C ARG A 250 -5.93 5.19 -20.46
N GLN A 251 -6.96 4.76 -19.75
CA GLN A 251 -7.82 5.64 -18.97
C GLN A 251 -7.35 5.69 -17.51
N ASP A 252 -7.68 6.79 -16.84
CA ASP A 252 -7.43 6.90 -15.41
C ASP A 252 -8.28 5.89 -14.63
N VAL A 253 -7.66 5.27 -13.66
CA VAL A 253 -8.35 4.33 -12.76
C VAL A 253 -9.19 5.13 -11.78
N ALA A 254 -10.48 4.87 -11.75
CA ALA A 254 -11.36 5.52 -10.79
C ALA A 254 -10.95 5.21 -9.34
N ARG A 255 -11.02 6.20 -8.47
CA ARG A 255 -10.84 6.02 -7.04
C ARG A 255 -11.85 4.98 -6.53
N PRO A 256 -11.44 4.01 -5.71
CA PRO A 256 -12.35 3.09 -5.06
C PRO A 256 -13.43 3.82 -4.25
N GLN A 257 -14.65 3.28 -4.22
CA GLN A 257 -15.77 3.91 -3.53
C GLN A 257 -15.57 4.00 -2.01
N VAL A 258 -14.86 3.04 -1.44
CA VAL A 258 -14.55 2.99 -0.01
C VAL A 258 -13.10 3.40 0.19
N ASP A 259 -12.91 4.53 0.86
CA ASP A 259 -11.61 5.01 1.32
C ASP A 259 -11.08 4.09 2.44
N PRO A 260 -9.77 3.86 2.56
CA PRO A 260 -9.20 3.09 3.66
C PRO A 260 -9.66 3.54 5.05
N VAL A 261 -9.78 4.83 5.30
CA VAL A 261 -10.25 5.36 6.61
C VAL A 261 -11.74 5.08 6.86
N GLN A 262 -12.54 4.86 5.82
CA GLN A 262 -13.96 4.49 5.90
C GLN A 262 -14.17 2.97 6.00
N GLY A 263 -13.09 2.18 5.88
CA GLY A 263 -13.13 0.74 6.06
C GLY A 263 -13.39 0.31 7.52
N HIS A 264 -13.44 -1.00 7.75
CA HIS A 264 -13.62 -1.53 9.10
C HIS A 264 -12.44 -1.17 10.03
N HIS A 265 -12.65 -1.27 11.34
CA HIS A 265 -11.57 -1.12 12.32
C HIS A 265 -10.65 -2.35 12.33
N ALA A 266 -9.39 -2.13 12.71
CA ALA A 266 -8.40 -3.21 12.79
C ALA A 266 -8.60 -4.14 14.01
N ARG A 267 -9.55 -3.83 14.90
CA ARG A 267 -9.90 -4.67 16.06
C ARG A 267 -11.35 -5.08 16.01
N ASN A 268 -11.62 -6.34 16.33
CA ASN A 268 -12.97 -6.89 16.42
C ASN A 268 -13.10 -7.71 17.71
N PHE A 269 -14.18 -7.46 18.42
CA PHE A 269 -14.66 -8.30 19.51
C PHE A 269 -16.01 -8.87 19.09
N ALA A 270 -16.15 -10.19 19.17
CA ALA A 270 -17.41 -10.83 18.82
C ALA A 270 -17.89 -11.78 19.93
N VAL A 271 -19.20 -11.79 20.09
CA VAL A 271 -19.91 -12.78 20.91
C VAL A 271 -20.70 -13.64 19.95
N ARG A 272 -20.52 -14.93 20.04
CA ARG A 272 -21.25 -15.91 19.24
C ARG A 272 -21.96 -16.90 20.15
N THR A 273 -23.16 -17.29 19.78
CA THR A 273 -23.87 -18.39 20.40
C THR A 273 -24.53 -19.21 19.30
N GLY A 274 -24.65 -20.48 19.52
CA GLY A 274 -25.23 -21.38 18.53
C GLY A 274 -25.25 -22.81 19.03
N GLU A 275 -25.51 -23.73 18.10
CA GLU A 275 -25.54 -25.16 18.35
C GLU A 275 -24.62 -25.87 17.34
N VAL A 276 -23.79 -26.77 17.84
CA VAL A 276 -22.93 -27.64 17.02
C VAL A 276 -23.08 -29.07 17.51
N GLN A 277 -23.53 -29.96 16.64
CA GLN A 277 -23.75 -31.37 16.93
C GLN A 277 -24.75 -31.63 18.10
N GLY A 278 -25.77 -30.76 18.25
CA GLY A 278 -26.77 -30.85 19.32
C GLY A 278 -26.35 -30.22 20.65
N GLU A 279 -25.15 -29.64 20.73
CA GLU A 279 -24.63 -28.99 21.94
C GLU A 279 -24.63 -27.46 21.74
N HIS A 280 -25.18 -26.74 22.71
CA HIS A 280 -25.15 -25.28 22.72
C HIS A 280 -23.77 -24.77 23.10
N PHE A 281 -23.35 -23.67 22.42
CA PHE A 281 -22.11 -23.02 22.76
C PHE A 281 -22.29 -21.51 22.95
N PHE A 282 -21.40 -20.93 23.73
CA PHE A 282 -21.15 -19.50 23.84
C PHE A 282 -19.68 -19.22 23.57
N GLU A 283 -19.39 -18.26 22.71
CA GLU A 283 -18.01 -17.92 22.32
C GLU A 283 -17.76 -16.43 22.45
N LEU A 284 -16.63 -16.10 23.06
CA LEU A 284 -16.02 -14.77 22.99
C LEU A 284 -14.81 -14.85 22.10
N SER A 285 -14.70 -13.97 21.12
CA SER A 285 -13.54 -13.90 20.27
C SER A 285 -13.01 -12.47 20.14
N HIS A 286 -11.71 -12.36 19.99
CA HIS A 286 -10.98 -11.13 19.71
C HIS A 286 -10.11 -11.35 18.50
N ARG A 287 -10.15 -10.40 17.52
CA ARG A 287 -9.24 -10.35 16.39
C ARG A 287 -8.54 -8.99 16.34
N GLN A 288 -7.25 -9.02 16.10
CA GLN A 288 -6.41 -7.82 15.98
C GLN A 288 -5.74 -7.81 14.61
N ALA A 289 -5.80 -6.68 13.93
CA ALA A 289 -5.23 -6.48 12.59
C ALA A 289 -5.71 -7.57 11.61
N TYR A 290 -6.98 -7.54 11.27
CA TYR A 290 -7.66 -8.49 10.40
C TYR A 290 -8.31 -7.80 9.19
N HIS A 291 -8.61 -8.57 8.16
CA HIS A 291 -9.49 -8.25 7.05
C HIS A 291 -10.10 -9.54 6.50
N ASP A 292 -11.41 -9.59 6.41
CA ASP A 292 -12.14 -10.73 5.87
C ASP A 292 -12.59 -10.48 4.42
N LEU A 293 -12.86 -11.57 3.69
CA LEU A 293 -13.34 -11.51 2.31
C LEU A 293 -14.68 -10.79 2.15
N LEU A 294 -15.47 -10.71 3.23
CA LEU A 294 -16.77 -10.04 3.26
C LEU A 294 -16.71 -8.59 3.74
N ASP A 295 -15.55 -8.15 4.24
CA ASP A 295 -15.38 -6.77 4.67
C ASP A 295 -15.31 -5.81 3.47
N PRO A 296 -15.73 -4.54 3.63
CA PRO A 296 -15.49 -3.51 2.63
C PRO A 296 -14.01 -3.41 2.30
N GLN A 297 -13.67 -3.28 1.03
CA GLN A 297 -12.27 -3.33 0.58
C GLN A 297 -11.37 -2.28 1.26
N GLY A 298 -11.84 -1.04 1.46
CA GLY A 298 -11.14 -0.04 2.28
C GLY A 298 -9.63 0.04 2.09
N GLY A 299 -9.15 0.04 0.83
CA GLY A 299 -7.72 0.00 0.50
C GLY A 299 -7.11 -1.40 0.40
N PHE A 300 -7.82 -2.46 0.80
CA PHE A 300 -7.38 -3.84 0.59
C PHE A 300 -7.66 -4.29 -0.85
N ARG A 301 -6.82 -5.18 -1.37
CA ARG A 301 -7.06 -5.79 -2.68
C ARG A 301 -8.23 -6.76 -2.63
N THR A 302 -9.00 -6.84 -3.71
CA THR A 302 -10.06 -7.84 -3.86
C THR A 302 -9.54 -9.25 -3.61
N GLY A 303 -10.19 -9.99 -2.73
CA GLY A 303 -9.81 -11.36 -2.38
C GLY A 303 -8.67 -11.46 -1.37
N THR A 304 -8.22 -10.36 -0.77
CA THR A 304 -7.28 -10.39 0.34
C THR A 304 -7.99 -10.83 1.62
N GLN A 305 -7.36 -11.72 2.35
CA GLN A 305 -7.72 -12.05 3.73
C GLN A 305 -6.48 -11.91 4.61
N LEU A 306 -6.65 -11.25 5.75
CA LEU A 306 -5.60 -11.04 6.73
C LEU A 306 -6.12 -11.42 8.11
N ASN A 307 -5.34 -12.21 8.85
CA ASN A 307 -5.60 -12.49 10.25
C ASN A 307 -4.24 -12.58 10.97
N PHE A 308 -3.93 -11.56 11.76
CA PHE A 308 -2.64 -11.51 12.46
C PHE A 308 -2.70 -12.16 13.84
N LEU A 309 -3.72 -11.80 14.62
CA LEU A 309 -3.92 -12.33 15.95
C LEU A 309 -5.41 -12.58 16.17
N GLU A 310 -5.77 -13.83 16.36
CA GLU A 310 -7.11 -14.26 16.74
C GLU A 310 -7.04 -15.11 17.99
N ALA A 311 -7.90 -14.81 18.94
CA ALA A 311 -8.09 -15.61 20.14
C ALA A 311 -9.59 -15.78 20.37
N SER A 312 -10.01 -16.99 20.65
CA SER A 312 -11.40 -17.25 21.02
C SER A 312 -11.46 -18.18 22.21
N VAL A 313 -12.48 -17.97 23.04
CA VAL A 313 -12.81 -18.83 24.17
C VAL A 313 -14.24 -19.27 23.97
N GLN A 314 -14.43 -20.57 23.85
CA GLN A 314 -15.74 -21.19 23.68
C GLN A 314 -16.11 -22.02 24.92
N TYR A 315 -17.26 -21.73 25.49
CA TYR A 315 -17.88 -22.56 26.54
C TYR A 315 -18.94 -23.47 25.92
N ARG A 316 -18.83 -24.75 26.14
CA ARG A 316 -19.71 -25.77 25.58
C ARG A 316 -19.86 -26.96 26.58
N GLU A 317 -21.07 -27.29 26.97
CA GLU A 317 -21.35 -28.39 27.85
C GLU A 317 -20.40 -28.53 29.07
N ASP A 318 -20.30 -27.47 29.86
CA ASP A 318 -19.40 -27.38 31.02
C ASP A 318 -17.89 -27.55 30.70
N ARG A 319 -17.49 -27.37 29.44
CA ARG A 319 -16.09 -27.41 29.00
C ARG A 319 -15.69 -26.09 28.34
N LEU A 320 -14.51 -25.63 28.71
CA LEU A 320 -13.87 -24.47 28.11
C LEU A 320 -12.92 -24.93 26.99
N LYS A 321 -13.02 -24.36 25.79
CA LYS A 321 -12.10 -24.60 24.69
C LYS A 321 -11.46 -23.25 24.32
N LEU A 322 -10.15 -23.28 24.14
CA LEU A 322 -9.32 -22.15 23.69
C LEU A 322 -8.94 -22.33 22.24
#